data_c4e124cdd2a5c898d91eb784bcd8945f
#
_entry.id   c4e124cdd2a5c898d91eb784bcd8945f
#
_cell.length_a   1.000
_cell.length_b   1.000
_cell.length_c   1.000
_cell.angle_alpha   90.00
_cell.angle_beta   90.00
_cell.angle_gamma   90.00
#
_symmetry.space_group_name_H-M   'P 1'
#
loop_
_entity.id
_entity.type
_entity.pdbx_description
1 polymer ?
#
loop_
_entity_poly.entity_id
_entity_poly.type
_entity_poly.pdbx_seq_one_letter_code
_entity_poly.pdbx_strand_id
1 'polypeptide(L)'
;MRTLLKGADILLRKENGYETLHGAYLGVDEAKIDYIGEEKPEKAYDIEKDMSGRLLAPGLINCHSHIAMTLMRGIGSGLPLQDWLFKAIFPIEDKLVREDIAAAS
;
A
#
# COMPACT_ATOMS: atom_id res chain seq x y z
N MET A 1 21.47 8.04 -0.84
CA MET A 1 21.63 7.11 -2.00
C MET A 1 20.48 7.34 -2.96
N ARG A 2 20.78 7.64 -4.21
CA ARG A 2 19.79 7.96 -5.25
C ARG A 2 19.56 6.78 -6.15
N THR A 3 18.31 6.46 -6.40
CA THR A 3 17.93 5.36 -7.31
C THR A 3 17.05 5.88 -8.43
N LEU A 4 17.34 5.50 -9.66
CA LEU A 4 16.52 5.76 -10.85
C LEU A 4 15.84 4.45 -11.26
N LEU A 5 14.51 4.46 -11.28
CA LEU A 5 13.67 3.42 -11.87
C LEU A 5 13.35 3.85 -13.30
N LYS A 6 13.66 3.01 -14.30
CA LYS A 6 13.53 3.38 -15.72
C LYS A 6 12.67 2.40 -16.50
N GLY A 7 11.93 2.92 -17.47
CA GLY A 7 11.14 2.11 -18.41
C GLY A 7 9.82 1.59 -17.87
N ALA A 8 9.37 2.07 -16.72
CA ALA A 8 8.07 1.69 -16.16
C ALA A 8 6.92 2.50 -16.72
N ASP A 9 5.72 1.95 -16.70
CA ASP A 9 4.50 2.74 -16.75
C ASP A 9 4.23 3.32 -15.37
N ILE A 10 3.98 4.64 -15.27
CA ILE A 10 3.80 5.33 -13.99
C ILE A 10 2.40 5.93 -13.91
N LEU A 11 1.61 5.49 -12.95
CA LEU A 11 0.29 6.03 -12.69
C LEU A 11 0.39 7.28 -11.80
N LEU A 12 0.00 8.42 -12.34
CA LEU A 12 -0.02 9.70 -11.63
C LEU A 12 -1.44 10.13 -11.31
N ARG A 13 -1.64 10.64 -10.11
CA ARG A 13 -2.87 11.33 -9.75
C ARG A 13 -2.83 12.77 -10.25
N LYS A 14 -3.90 13.20 -10.92
CA LYS A 14 -4.17 14.59 -11.33
C LYS A 14 -5.41 15.11 -10.59
N GLU A 15 -5.71 16.39 -10.71
CA GLU A 15 -6.90 16.99 -10.09
C GLU A 15 -8.20 16.27 -10.48
N ASN A 16 -8.34 15.88 -11.74
CA ASN A 16 -9.55 15.29 -12.30
C ASN A 16 -9.41 13.80 -12.68
N GLY A 17 -8.54 13.05 -11.97
CA GLY A 17 -8.39 11.63 -12.25
C GLY A 17 -6.94 11.14 -12.21
N TYR A 18 -6.62 10.26 -13.15
CA TYR A 18 -5.30 9.65 -13.25
C TYR A 18 -4.76 9.78 -14.67
N GLU A 19 -3.46 9.87 -14.78
CA GLU A 19 -2.70 9.84 -16.02
C GLU A 19 -1.64 8.73 -15.92
N THR A 20 -1.37 8.06 -17.04
CA THR A 20 -0.29 7.07 -17.10
C THR A 20 0.82 7.62 -18.02
N LEU A 21 2.03 7.74 -17.49
CA LEU A 21 3.23 7.96 -18.28
C LEU A 21 3.78 6.59 -18.69
N HIS A 22 4.12 6.42 -19.97
CA HIS A 22 4.59 5.16 -20.51
C HIS A 22 6.11 5.16 -20.68
N GLY A 23 6.75 4.04 -20.29
CA GLY A 23 8.20 3.88 -20.41
C GLY A 23 9.02 4.94 -19.66
N ALA A 24 8.47 5.47 -18.60
CA ALA A 24 8.93 6.66 -17.91
C ALA A 24 10.02 6.38 -16.85
N TYR A 25 10.49 7.45 -16.23
CA TYR A 25 11.55 7.46 -15.22
C TYR A 25 11.00 7.99 -13.90
N LEU A 26 11.34 7.30 -12.81
CA LEU A 26 11.07 7.74 -11.45
C LEU A 26 12.38 7.76 -10.66
N GLY A 27 12.78 8.95 -10.21
CA GLY A 27 13.94 9.17 -9.37
C GLY A 27 13.58 9.22 -7.90
N VAL A 28 14.35 8.54 -7.07
CA VAL A 28 14.21 8.53 -5.62
C VAL A 28 15.52 8.97 -4.98
N ASP A 29 15.48 9.96 -4.11
CA ASP A 29 16.58 10.38 -3.26
C ASP A 29 16.22 10.08 -1.81
N GLU A 30 16.90 9.10 -1.23
CA GLU A 30 16.59 8.54 0.09
C GLU A 30 15.13 8.05 0.19
N ALA A 31 14.27 8.80 0.87
CA ALA A 31 12.85 8.48 1.07
C ALA A 31 11.90 9.40 0.27
N LYS A 32 12.42 10.18 -0.68
CA LYS A 32 11.62 11.13 -1.45
C LYS A 32 11.72 10.88 -2.94
N ILE A 33 10.60 11.01 -3.63
CA ILE A 33 10.59 11.08 -5.09
C ILE A 33 11.12 12.46 -5.48
N ASP A 34 12.19 12.50 -6.27
CA ASP A 34 12.83 13.73 -6.72
C ASP A 34 12.69 13.98 -8.22
N TYR A 35 12.20 12.99 -8.97
CA TYR A 35 11.93 13.10 -10.39
C TYR A 35 10.80 12.15 -10.83
N ILE A 36 9.91 12.61 -11.70
CA ILE A 36 8.99 11.78 -12.50
C ILE A 36 8.87 12.41 -13.87
N GLY A 37 9.08 11.64 -14.95
CA GLY A 37 8.93 12.12 -16.31
C GLY A 37 9.23 11.05 -17.36
N GLU A 38 8.89 11.36 -18.61
CA GLU A 38 9.12 10.48 -19.76
C GLU A 38 10.54 10.58 -20.30
N GLU A 39 11.25 11.67 -20.00
CA GLU A 39 12.63 11.86 -20.42
C GLU A 39 13.60 11.42 -19.31
N LYS A 40 14.78 10.93 -19.70
CA LYS A 40 15.81 10.59 -18.73
C LYS A 40 16.31 11.87 -18.05
N PRO A 41 16.29 11.94 -16.70
CA PRO A 41 16.80 13.11 -15.99
C PRO A 41 18.31 13.29 -16.24
N GLU A 42 18.76 14.55 -16.36
CA GLU A 42 20.19 14.89 -16.48
C GLU A 42 20.99 14.60 -15.19
N LYS A 43 20.28 14.55 -14.05
CA LYS A 43 20.86 14.31 -12.74
C LYS A 43 21.41 12.89 -12.64
N ALA A 44 22.60 12.74 -12.04
CA ALA A 44 23.20 11.43 -11.78
C ALA A 44 22.51 10.70 -10.63
N TYR A 45 22.35 9.39 -10.79
CA TYR A 45 21.83 8.46 -9.78
C TYR A 45 22.89 7.39 -9.50
N ASP A 46 22.94 6.93 -8.24
CA ASP A 46 23.90 5.92 -7.79
C ASP A 46 23.53 4.52 -8.30
N ILE A 47 22.24 4.26 -8.44
CA ILE A 47 21.69 2.99 -8.90
C ILE A 47 20.63 3.26 -9.99
N GLU A 48 20.72 2.53 -11.10
CA GLU A 48 19.65 2.47 -12.10
C GLU A 48 19.04 1.07 -12.13
N LYS A 49 17.70 0.97 -12.08
CA LYS A 49 16.95 -0.29 -12.15
C LYS A 49 16.01 -0.27 -13.35
N ASP A 50 16.09 -1.29 -14.17
CA ASP A 50 15.12 -1.51 -15.24
C ASP A 50 13.80 -2.03 -14.67
N MET A 51 12.74 -1.32 -14.96
CA MET A 51 11.36 -1.59 -14.54
C MET A 51 10.44 -1.78 -15.75
N SER A 52 11.01 -2.07 -16.92
CA SER A 52 10.23 -2.31 -18.13
C SER A 52 9.16 -3.40 -17.93
N GLY A 53 7.95 -3.14 -18.44
CA GLY A 53 6.81 -4.04 -18.27
C GLY A 53 6.18 -4.04 -16.87
N ARG A 54 6.53 -3.09 -16.02
CA ARG A 54 5.95 -2.91 -14.68
C ARG A 54 5.17 -1.61 -14.59
N LEU A 55 4.12 -1.64 -13.78
CA LEU A 55 3.37 -0.45 -13.38
C LEU A 55 3.86 0.03 -12.01
N LEU A 56 4.26 1.29 -11.93
CA LEU A 56 4.52 2.00 -10.68
C LEU A 56 3.30 2.85 -10.35
N ALA A 57 2.75 2.68 -9.16
CA ALA A 57 1.59 3.41 -8.68
C ALA A 57 1.82 3.86 -7.23
N PRO A 58 1.10 4.90 -6.76
CA PRO A 58 1.07 5.21 -5.34
C PRO A 58 0.61 4.01 -4.53
N GLY A 59 1.19 3.83 -3.34
CA GLY A 59 0.76 2.79 -2.42
C GLY A 59 -0.72 2.93 -2.06
N LEU A 60 -1.37 1.80 -1.84
CA LEU A 60 -2.75 1.78 -1.39
C LEU A 60 -2.83 2.30 0.05
N ILE A 61 -3.80 3.19 0.31
CA ILE A 61 -4.05 3.74 1.64
C ILE A 61 -5.31 3.08 2.18
N ASN A 62 -5.18 2.40 3.30
CA ASN A 62 -6.31 1.81 4.02
C ASN A 62 -6.54 2.61 5.31
N CYS A 63 -7.64 3.35 5.36
CA CYS A 63 -8.01 4.16 6.52
C CYS A 63 -8.96 3.44 7.48
N HIS A 64 -9.45 2.26 7.12
CA HIS A 64 -10.33 1.44 7.96
C HIS A 64 -10.13 -0.04 7.62
N SER A 65 -9.81 -0.84 8.63
CA SER A 65 -9.57 -2.27 8.44
C SER A 65 -9.94 -3.06 9.68
N HIS A 66 -10.43 -4.28 9.45
CA HIS A 66 -10.69 -5.29 10.45
C HIS A 66 -9.94 -6.59 10.13
N ILE A 67 -8.71 -6.48 9.69
CA ILE A 67 -7.93 -7.59 9.12
C ILE A 67 -7.82 -8.77 10.11
N ALA A 68 -7.47 -8.49 11.37
CA ALA A 68 -7.34 -9.51 12.41
C ALA A 68 -8.66 -10.24 12.74
N MET A 69 -9.80 -9.69 12.35
CA MET A 69 -11.12 -10.30 12.58
C MET A 69 -11.38 -11.54 11.73
N THR A 70 -10.52 -11.90 10.81
CA THR A 70 -10.67 -13.14 10.04
C THR A 70 -10.71 -14.39 10.92
N LEU A 71 -10.01 -14.39 12.06
CA LEU A 71 -10.08 -15.44 13.06
C LEU A 71 -11.45 -15.55 13.76
N MET A 72 -12.23 -14.48 13.75
CA MET A 72 -13.51 -14.37 14.45
C MET A 72 -14.71 -14.53 13.51
N ARG A 73 -14.49 -15.04 12.30
CA ARG A 73 -15.56 -15.23 11.31
C ARG A 73 -16.66 -16.13 11.86
N GLY A 74 -17.90 -15.63 11.85
CA GLY A 74 -19.08 -16.35 12.30
C GLY A 74 -19.31 -16.30 13.81
N ILE A 75 -18.40 -15.73 14.61
CA ILE A 75 -18.59 -15.57 16.06
C ILE A 75 -19.69 -14.56 16.33
N GLY A 76 -20.65 -14.94 17.18
CA GLY A 76 -21.77 -14.08 17.57
C GLY A 76 -22.77 -13.78 16.47
N SER A 77 -22.85 -14.61 15.42
CA SER A 77 -23.85 -14.47 14.36
C SER A 77 -25.26 -14.38 14.93
N GLY A 78 -26.04 -13.40 14.47
CA GLY A 78 -27.42 -13.16 14.91
C GLY A 78 -27.55 -12.29 16.16
N LEU A 79 -26.46 -11.86 16.78
CA LEU A 79 -26.51 -10.91 17.88
C LEU A 79 -26.73 -9.48 17.35
N PRO A 80 -27.46 -8.62 18.09
CA PRO A 80 -27.46 -7.17 17.84
C PRO A 80 -26.04 -6.61 17.93
N LEU A 81 -25.74 -5.53 17.19
CA LEU A 81 -24.39 -4.96 17.07
C LEU A 81 -23.70 -4.72 18.41
N GLN A 82 -24.40 -4.15 19.39
CA GLN A 82 -23.85 -3.87 20.72
C GLN A 82 -23.44 -5.18 21.45
N ASP A 83 -24.31 -6.18 21.45
CA ASP A 83 -24.03 -7.47 22.07
C ASP A 83 -22.91 -8.21 21.32
N TRP A 84 -22.91 -8.13 20.00
CA TRP A 84 -21.85 -8.71 19.18
C TRP A 84 -20.48 -8.10 19.51
N LEU A 85 -20.37 -6.78 19.57
CA LEU A 85 -19.12 -6.12 19.93
C LEU A 85 -18.66 -6.45 21.36
N PHE A 86 -19.51 -6.16 22.35
CA PHE A 86 -19.09 -6.20 23.76
C PHE A 86 -19.06 -7.59 24.39
N LYS A 87 -19.89 -8.52 23.90
CA LYS A 87 -19.97 -9.87 24.48
C LYS A 87 -19.23 -10.94 23.67
N ALA A 88 -19.04 -10.72 22.36
CA ALA A 88 -18.42 -11.71 21.48
C ALA A 88 -17.05 -11.28 21.00
N ILE A 89 -16.89 -10.07 20.44
CA ILE A 89 -15.67 -9.66 19.72
C ILE A 89 -14.61 -9.12 20.67
N PHE A 90 -14.89 -8.06 21.41
CA PHE A 90 -13.89 -7.41 22.27
C PHE A 90 -13.24 -8.34 23.29
N PRO A 91 -13.96 -9.28 23.95
CA PRO A 91 -13.32 -10.23 24.85
C PRO A 91 -12.30 -11.18 24.18
N ILE A 92 -12.39 -11.35 22.87
CA ILE A 92 -11.43 -12.13 22.07
C ILE A 92 -10.29 -11.23 21.63
N GLU A 93 -10.60 -10.05 21.07
CA GLU A 93 -9.60 -9.09 20.62
C GLU A 93 -8.61 -8.72 21.71
N ASP A 94 -9.09 -8.51 22.94
CA ASP A 94 -8.25 -8.18 24.10
C ASP A 94 -7.21 -9.27 24.44
N LYS A 95 -7.38 -10.48 23.93
CA LYS A 95 -6.48 -11.62 24.15
C LYS A 95 -5.52 -11.87 22.99
N LEU A 96 -5.73 -11.22 21.83
CA LEU A 96 -4.88 -11.41 20.68
C LEU A 96 -3.48 -10.85 20.93
N VAL A 97 -2.47 -11.64 20.63
CA VAL A 97 -1.08 -11.21 20.62
C VAL A 97 -0.63 -10.91 19.18
N ARG A 98 0.55 -10.33 19.04
CA ARG A 98 1.09 -9.91 17.75
C ARG A 98 1.12 -11.04 16.71
N GLU A 99 1.45 -12.24 17.16
CA GLU A 99 1.56 -13.43 16.33
C GLU A 99 0.20 -13.86 15.78
N ASP A 100 -0.86 -13.76 16.60
CA ASP A 100 -2.24 -14.06 16.20
C ASP A 100 -2.71 -13.06 15.13
N ILE A 101 -2.42 -11.75 15.32
CA ILE A 101 -2.78 -10.70 14.39
C ILE A 101 -2.06 -10.92 13.05
N ALA A 102 -0.77 -11.24 13.08
CA ALA A 102 0.00 -11.50 11.87
C ALA A 102 -0.50 -12.74 11.10
N ALA A 103 -0.94 -13.78 11.82
CA ALA A 103 -1.50 -14.98 11.20
C ALA A 103 -2.90 -14.79 10.65
N ALA A 104 -3.65 -13.81 11.18
CA ALA A 104 -5.03 -13.50 10.79
C ALA A 104 -5.15 -12.49 9.64
N SER A 105 -4.02 -11.91 9.21
CA SER A 105 -3.94 -10.84 8.19
C SER A 105 -3.57 -11.40 6.78
#